data_9f8f8de3a4e98db314a63dd5c3dd04a5
#
_entry.id   9f8f8de3a4e98db314a63dd5c3dd04a5
#
_cell.length_a   1.000
_cell.length_b   1.000
_cell.length_c   1.000
_cell.angle_alpha   90.00
_cell.angle_beta   90.00
_cell.angle_gamma   90.00
#
_symmetry.space_group_name_H-M   'P 1'
#
loop_
_entity.id
_entity.type
_entity.pdbx_description
1 polymer ?
#
loop_
_entity_poly.entity_id
_entity_poly.type
_entity_poly.pdbx_seq_one_letter_code
_entity_poly.pdbx_strand_id
1 'polypeptide(L)' 'MTDYDRAHLAIYLRLLDAQAEGAPWEDVARILLGIDPAREPDRARQAHETHLARARWLTEHGYRDLLRSSQ' A
#
# COMPACT_ATOMS: atom_id res chain seq x y z
N MET A 1 4.44 -7.93 12.56
CA MET A 1 3.88 -8.03 11.20
C MET A 1 3.08 -9.33 11.09
N THR A 2 1.89 -9.26 10.53
CA THR A 2 1.01 -10.43 10.38
C THR A 2 1.26 -11.13 9.06
N ASP A 3 0.68 -12.33 8.89
CA ASP A 3 0.74 -13.05 7.61
C ASP A 3 0.06 -12.25 6.50
N TYR A 4 -1.01 -11.56 6.84
CA TYR A 4 -1.71 -10.68 5.89
C TYR A 4 -0.76 -9.59 5.38
N ASP A 5 0.01 -8.98 6.26
CA ASP A 5 0.95 -7.92 5.89
C ASP A 5 2.05 -8.45 4.97
N ARG A 6 2.54 -9.66 5.25
CA ARG A 6 3.55 -10.29 4.40
C ARG A 6 3.02 -10.56 2.99
N ALA A 7 1.78 -11.05 2.90
CA ALA A 7 1.17 -11.32 1.61
C ALA A 7 0.97 -10.06 0.78
N HIS A 8 0.79 -8.92 1.44
CA HIS A 8 0.54 -7.64 0.78
C HIS A 8 1.78 -6.74 0.71
N LEU A 9 2.93 -7.23 1.15
CA LEU A 9 4.15 -6.41 1.22
C LEU A 9 4.53 -5.84 -0.15
N ALA A 10 4.42 -6.63 -1.20
CA ALA A 10 4.74 -6.16 -2.56
C ALA A 10 3.83 -5.01 -2.98
N ILE A 11 2.54 -5.10 -2.63
CA ILE A 11 1.57 -4.04 -2.92
C ILE A 11 1.93 -2.77 -2.16
N TYR A 12 2.29 -2.91 -0.88
CA TYR A 12 2.66 -1.76 -0.05
C TYR A 12 3.89 -1.06 -0.60
N LEU A 13 4.90 -1.81 -1.02
CA LEU A 13 6.12 -1.23 -1.58
C LEU A 13 5.82 -0.49 -2.90
N ARG A 14 4.96 -1.05 -3.73
CA ARG A 14 4.56 -0.38 -4.98
C ARG A 14 3.75 0.89 -4.72
N LEU A 15 2.92 0.89 -3.67
CA LEU A 15 2.19 2.09 -3.28
C LEU A 15 3.15 3.22 -2.90
N LEU A 16 4.17 2.89 -2.13
CA LEU A 16 5.16 3.89 -1.71
C LEU A 16 5.96 4.41 -2.90
N ASP A 17 6.35 3.53 -3.81
CA ASP A 17 7.06 3.92 -5.03
C ASP A 17 6.20 4.83 -5.91
N ALA A 18 4.94 4.47 -6.10
CA ALA A 18 4.01 5.25 -6.91
C ALA A 18 3.82 6.64 -6.33
N GLN A 19 3.72 6.73 -5.01
CA GLN A 19 3.58 8.02 -4.35
C GLN A 19 4.83 8.87 -4.50
N ALA A 20 6.01 8.26 -4.37
CA ALA A 20 7.28 8.96 -4.56
C ALA A 20 7.43 9.49 -5.97
N GLU A 21 6.87 8.78 -6.95
CA GLU A 21 6.90 9.19 -8.36
C GLU A 21 5.81 10.20 -8.71
N GLY A 22 4.89 10.48 -7.78
CA GLY A 22 3.80 11.42 -8.01
C GLY A 22 2.66 10.85 -8.86
N ALA A 23 2.51 9.53 -8.90
CA ALA A 23 1.44 8.90 -9.67
C ALA A 23 0.06 9.29 -9.09
N PRO A 24 -0.95 9.53 -9.96
CA PRO A 24 -2.30 9.85 -9.48
C PRO A 24 -2.88 8.67 -8.68
N TRP A 25 -3.56 8.98 -7.58
CA TRP A 25 -4.14 7.94 -6.73
C TRP A 25 -5.16 7.08 -7.48
N GLU A 26 -5.84 7.67 -8.47
CA GLU A 26 -6.84 6.94 -9.27
C GLU A 26 -6.19 5.79 -10.05
N ASP A 27 -5.04 6.04 -10.64
CA ASP A 27 -4.31 5.02 -11.37
C ASP A 27 -3.80 3.93 -10.43
N VAL A 28 -3.33 4.33 -9.26
CA VAL A 28 -2.85 3.40 -8.25
C VAL A 28 -3.98 2.49 -7.77
N ALA A 29 -5.15 3.07 -7.50
CA ALA A 29 -6.31 2.30 -7.06
C ALA A 29 -6.71 1.28 -8.13
N ARG A 30 -6.75 1.69 -9.39
CA ARG A 30 -7.14 0.81 -10.48
C ARG A 30 -6.13 -0.31 -10.73
N ILE A 31 -4.86 0.03 -10.75
CA ILE A 31 -3.80 -0.92 -11.14
C ILE A 31 -3.41 -1.83 -9.98
N LEU A 32 -3.18 -1.27 -8.80
CA LEU A 32 -2.67 -2.02 -7.67
C LEU A 32 -3.78 -2.63 -6.80
N LEU A 33 -4.90 -1.93 -6.65
CA LEU A 33 -5.97 -2.37 -5.77
C LEU A 33 -7.15 -3.00 -6.51
N GLY A 34 -7.19 -2.88 -7.83
CA GLY A 34 -8.24 -3.46 -8.63
C GLY A 34 -9.60 -2.81 -8.45
N ILE A 35 -9.64 -1.55 -8.04
CA ILE A 35 -10.87 -0.81 -7.82
C ILE A 35 -10.93 0.32 -8.84
N ASP A 36 -12.04 0.38 -9.59
CA ASP A 36 -12.24 1.41 -10.61
C ASP A 36 -12.74 2.71 -9.97
N PRO A 37 -11.94 3.79 -9.95
CA PRO A 37 -12.37 5.04 -9.33
C PRO A 37 -13.52 5.72 -10.09
N ALA A 38 -13.72 5.41 -11.37
CA ALA A 38 -14.82 5.97 -12.13
C ALA A 38 -16.14 5.36 -11.69
N ARG A 39 -16.15 4.09 -11.28
CA ARG A 39 -17.35 3.39 -10.85
C ARG A 39 -17.56 3.44 -9.34
N GLU A 40 -16.49 3.40 -8.57
CA GLU A 40 -16.54 3.37 -7.11
C GLU A 40 -15.52 4.36 -6.53
N PRO A 41 -15.74 5.67 -6.73
CA PRO A 41 -14.72 6.66 -6.34
C PRO A 41 -14.43 6.69 -4.83
N ASP A 42 -15.47 6.60 -4.00
CA ASP A 42 -15.26 6.65 -2.55
C ASP A 42 -14.55 5.42 -2.05
N ARG A 43 -14.92 4.24 -2.57
CA ARG A 43 -14.29 2.99 -2.19
C ARG A 43 -12.83 2.96 -2.63
N ALA A 44 -12.56 3.41 -3.85
CA ALA A 44 -11.20 3.46 -4.38
C ALA A 44 -10.33 4.38 -3.56
N ARG A 45 -10.84 5.56 -3.22
CA ARG A 45 -10.09 6.53 -2.44
C ARG A 45 -9.82 6.03 -1.03
N GLN A 46 -10.83 5.47 -0.38
CA GLN A 46 -10.68 4.95 0.97
C GLN A 46 -9.69 3.79 1.00
N ALA A 47 -9.79 2.88 0.04
CA ALA A 47 -8.86 1.76 -0.04
C ALA A 47 -7.43 2.23 -0.26
N HIS A 48 -7.24 3.22 -1.14
CA HIS A 48 -5.93 3.79 -1.40
C HIS A 48 -5.34 4.41 -0.13
N GLU A 49 -6.11 5.23 0.57
CA GLU A 49 -5.65 5.89 1.78
C GLU A 49 -5.33 4.88 2.89
N THR A 50 -6.18 3.87 3.06
CA THR A 50 -5.98 2.85 4.09
C THR A 50 -4.73 2.02 3.82
N HIS A 51 -4.56 1.58 2.57
CA HIS A 51 -3.40 0.78 2.20
C HIS A 51 -2.11 1.59 2.28
N LEU A 52 -2.16 2.86 1.88
CA LEU A 52 -0.99 3.72 1.95
C LEU A 52 -0.58 3.99 3.39
N ALA A 53 -1.55 4.25 4.27
CA ALA A 53 -1.27 4.44 5.69
C ALA A 53 -0.62 3.19 6.28
N ARG A 54 -1.12 2.01 5.92
CA ARG A 54 -0.55 0.75 6.39
C ARG A 54 0.86 0.55 5.84
N ALA A 55 1.08 0.88 4.57
CA ALA A 55 2.41 0.79 3.95
C ALA A 55 3.43 1.66 4.68
N ARG A 56 3.04 2.88 5.01
CA ARG A 56 3.90 3.79 5.76
C ARG A 56 4.20 3.25 7.16
N TRP A 57 3.16 2.74 7.82
CA TRP A 57 3.34 2.17 9.16
C TRP A 57 4.33 1.00 9.13
N LEU A 58 4.19 0.13 8.15
CA LEU A 58 5.09 -1.03 8.01
C LEU A 58 6.52 -0.60 7.72
N THR A 59 6.71 0.45 6.94
CA THR A 59 8.05 0.98 6.65
C THR A 59 8.69 1.54 7.90
N GLU A 60 7.92 2.25 8.72
CA GLU A 60 8.44 2.90 9.92
C GLU A 60 8.62 1.94 11.09
N HIS A 61 7.75 0.92 11.20
CA HIS A 61 7.71 0.05 12.37
C HIS A 61 7.92 -1.43 12.03
N GLY A 62 7.09 -1.97 11.14
CA GLY A 62 7.13 -3.39 10.80
C GLY A 62 8.39 -3.80 10.04
N TYR A 63 8.93 -2.90 9.24
CA TYR A 63 10.14 -3.16 8.47
C TYR A 63 11.35 -3.43 9.38
N ARG A 64 11.42 -2.72 10.49
CA ARG A 64 12.49 -2.94 11.47
C ARG A 64 12.41 -4.33 12.07
N ASP A 65 11.21 -4.79 12.37
CA ASP A 65 11.01 -6.13 12.90
C ASP A 65 11.43 -7.20 11.89
N LEU A 66 11.13 -6.97 10.62
CA LEU A 66 11.52 -7.87 9.56
C LEU A 66 13.04 -7.97 9.44
N LEU A 67 13.73 -6.84 9.47
CA LEU A 67 15.19 -6.81 9.44
C LEU A 67 15.79 -7.49 10.65
N ARG A 68 15.21 -7.26 11.82
CA ARG A 68 15.67 -7.88 13.06
C ARG A 68 15.52 -9.39 13.02
N SER A 69 14.41 -9.86 12.42
CA SER A 69 14.13 -11.29 12.32
C SER A 69 15.07 -12.01 11.37
N SER A 70 15.63 -11.29 10.39
CA SER A 70 16.53 -11.91 9.41
C SER A 70 17.97 -11.99 9.88
N GLN A 71 18.24 -11.49 11.07
CA GLN A 71 19.55 -11.63 11.70
C GLN A 71 19.53 -12.77 12.68
#